data_58d3fd8d2edac45c2583ff9a8bc521b6
#
_entry.id   58d3fd8d2edac45c2583ff9a8bc521b6
#
_cell.length_a   1.000
_cell.length_b   1.000
_cell.length_c   1.000
_cell.angle_alpha   90.00
_cell.angle_beta   90.00
_cell.angle_gamma   90.00
#
_symmetry.space_group_name_H-M   'P 1'
#
loop_
_entity.id
_entity.type
_entity.pdbx_description
1 polymer ?
#
loop_
_entity_poly.entity_id
_entity_poly.type
_entity_poly.pdbx_seq_one_letter_code
_entity_poly.pdbx_strand_id
1 'polypeptide(L)'
;MKKYCFVLVMVGLLWVESGYSQSISAEKVLEKAIAFHDPNGNWKQLEATFKVVMETPNRPKRTSTIHVDFPKQLFTLTVAQGENTSFFNITPNSCVITLNDSENFSEEDKEKMRLTCERGNFMKDYYTYLYGLPMKLNDPGTHLDPNIQTKTFKGKEYVVLKATYDAKVGKDTWYFYFDPVTYAMEVYQFYHDELKNDGEYILLDGLEYIGGIKMPKTRAWYTNKEDKYLGTDTLFKL
;
A
#
# COMPACT_ATOMS: atom_id res chain seq x y z
N MET A 1 -26.90 -22.94 -81.74
CA MET A 1 -25.69 -22.72 -80.90
C MET A 1 -26.14 -21.94 -79.68
N LYS A 2 -26.31 -22.64 -78.52
CA LYS A 2 -26.73 -22.03 -77.25
C LYS A 2 -25.44 -21.77 -76.39
N LYS A 3 -25.14 -20.52 -76.10
CA LYS A 3 -24.05 -20.12 -75.20
C LYS A 3 -24.56 -20.16 -73.78
N TYR A 4 -24.00 -21.04 -72.96
CA TYR A 4 -24.23 -21.03 -71.50
C TYR A 4 -23.20 -20.08 -70.83
N CYS A 5 -23.71 -19.05 -70.18
CA CYS A 5 -22.92 -18.15 -69.36
C CYS A 5 -22.84 -18.74 -67.93
N PHE A 6 -21.63 -19.13 -67.49
CA PHE A 6 -21.41 -19.66 -66.17
C PHE A 6 -21.09 -18.44 -65.24
N VAL A 7 -22.02 -18.16 -64.36
CA VAL A 7 -21.78 -17.14 -63.28
C VAL A 7 -21.16 -17.84 -62.11
N LEU A 8 -19.88 -17.51 -61.84
CA LEU A 8 -19.16 -17.99 -60.68
C LEU A 8 -19.50 -17.06 -59.49
N VAL A 9 -20.30 -17.57 -58.54
CA VAL A 9 -20.58 -16.87 -57.27
C VAL A 9 -19.46 -17.17 -56.31
N MET A 10 -18.58 -16.19 -56.09
CA MET A 10 -17.57 -16.23 -55.04
C MET A 10 -18.24 -15.96 -53.69
N VAL A 11 -18.42 -17.00 -52.86
CA VAL A 11 -18.84 -16.86 -51.47
C VAL A 11 -17.61 -16.51 -50.63
N GLY A 12 -17.45 -15.23 -50.30
CA GLY A 12 -16.43 -14.79 -49.38
C GLY A 12 -16.78 -15.20 -47.95
N LEU A 13 -16.06 -16.18 -47.41
CA LEU A 13 -16.10 -16.49 -45.97
C LEU A 13 -15.45 -15.36 -45.19
N LEU A 14 -16.28 -14.52 -44.57
CA LEU A 14 -15.83 -13.57 -43.53
C LEU A 14 -15.48 -14.38 -42.27
N TRP A 15 -14.18 -14.57 -42.02
CA TRP A 15 -13.69 -15.03 -40.75
C TRP A 15 -13.85 -13.89 -39.75
N VAL A 16 -14.88 -13.98 -38.89
CA VAL A 16 -14.99 -13.16 -37.70
C VAL A 16 -14.00 -13.74 -36.68
N GLU A 17 -12.81 -13.16 -36.60
CA GLU A 17 -11.92 -13.42 -35.48
C GLU A 17 -12.60 -12.88 -34.22
N SER A 18 -13.18 -13.78 -33.44
CA SER A 18 -13.61 -13.48 -32.08
C SER A 18 -12.35 -13.19 -31.26
N GLY A 19 -11.98 -11.92 -31.17
CA GLY A 19 -10.93 -11.46 -30.28
C GLY A 19 -11.35 -11.77 -28.85
N TYR A 20 -10.88 -12.89 -28.29
CA TYR A 20 -10.91 -13.10 -26.87
C TYR A 20 -10.05 -12.00 -26.25
N SER A 21 -10.69 -10.98 -25.69
CA SER A 21 -10.03 -10.07 -24.77
C SER A 21 -9.53 -10.93 -23.60
N GLN A 22 -8.24 -11.27 -23.62
CA GLN A 22 -7.61 -11.94 -22.48
C GLN A 22 -7.77 -11.00 -21.29
N SER A 23 -8.59 -11.41 -20.32
CA SER A 23 -8.68 -10.69 -19.06
C SER A 23 -7.27 -10.62 -18.45
N ILE A 24 -6.82 -9.42 -18.12
CA ILE A 24 -5.52 -9.22 -17.47
C ILE A 24 -5.47 -10.01 -16.15
N SER A 25 -4.37 -10.72 -15.85
CA SER A 25 -4.24 -11.47 -14.59
C SER A 25 -3.89 -10.56 -13.40
N ALA A 26 -4.12 -11.05 -12.18
CA ALA A 26 -3.78 -10.33 -10.94
C ALA A 26 -2.29 -9.98 -10.85
N GLU A 27 -1.45 -10.94 -11.22
CA GLU A 27 0.01 -10.75 -11.27
C GLU A 27 0.39 -9.66 -12.28
N LYS A 28 -0.30 -9.60 -13.42
CA LYS A 28 -0.01 -8.59 -14.45
C LYS A 28 -0.47 -7.19 -14.03
N VAL A 29 -1.58 -7.07 -13.30
CA VAL A 29 -1.99 -5.80 -12.69
C VAL A 29 -0.96 -5.35 -11.66
N LEU A 30 -0.53 -6.26 -10.77
CA LEU A 30 0.49 -5.96 -9.77
C LEU A 30 1.84 -5.57 -10.41
N GLU A 31 2.27 -6.30 -11.45
CA GLU A 31 3.49 -5.97 -12.20
C GLU A 31 3.45 -4.53 -12.76
N LYS A 32 2.32 -4.14 -13.37
CA LYS A 32 2.15 -2.79 -13.90
C LYS A 32 2.12 -1.73 -12.79
N ALA A 33 1.46 -2.02 -11.66
CA ALA A 33 1.43 -1.13 -10.52
C ALA A 33 2.84 -0.94 -9.92
N ILE A 34 3.61 -2.01 -9.78
CA ILE A 34 5.00 -1.93 -9.34
C ILE A 34 5.85 -1.13 -10.34
N ALA A 35 5.71 -1.39 -11.64
CA ALA A 35 6.42 -0.64 -12.67
C ALA A 35 6.10 0.87 -12.65
N PHE A 36 4.88 1.25 -12.25
CA PHE A 36 4.54 2.66 -12.02
C PHE A 36 5.23 3.23 -10.77
N HIS A 37 5.16 2.53 -9.64
CA HIS A 37 5.64 3.03 -8.35
C HIS A 37 7.15 2.87 -8.16
N ASP A 38 7.72 1.77 -8.60
CA ASP A 38 9.15 1.43 -8.47
C ASP A 38 9.73 0.91 -9.80
N PRO A 39 9.84 1.78 -10.81
CA PRO A 39 10.27 1.39 -12.16
C PRO A 39 11.68 0.81 -12.22
N ASN A 40 12.51 1.08 -11.23
CA ASN A 40 13.91 0.64 -11.19
C ASN A 40 14.15 -0.52 -10.21
N GLY A 41 13.13 -1.01 -9.50
CA GLY A 41 13.26 -2.08 -8.52
C GLY A 41 14.05 -1.71 -7.26
N ASN A 42 13.97 -0.45 -6.85
CA ASN A 42 14.76 0.10 -5.75
C ASN A 42 14.28 -0.38 -4.36
N TRP A 43 13.03 -0.84 -4.25
CA TRP A 43 12.43 -1.17 -2.96
C TRP A 43 13.28 -2.12 -2.10
N LYS A 44 13.78 -3.20 -2.70
CA LYS A 44 14.54 -4.22 -1.95
C LYS A 44 15.91 -3.74 -1.42
N GLN A 45 16.42 -2.64 -1.95
CA GLN A 45 17.71 -2.05 -1.61
C GLN A 45 17.54 -0.64 -1.04
N LEU A 46 16.33 -0.28 -0.61
CA LEU A 46 16.03 1.06 -0.15
C LEU A 46 16.85 1.40 1.11
N GLU A 47 17.63 2.47 0.99
CA GLU A 47 18.19 3.23 2.10
C GLU A 47 17.64 4.67 1.99
N ALA A 48 16.80 5.06 2.94
CA ALA A 48 16.14 6.37 2.88
C ALA A 48 15.67 6.83 4.25
N THR A 49 15.64 8.16 4.41
CA THR A 49 14.99 8.82 5.54
C THR A 49 13.84 9.67 5.01
N PHE A 50 12.70 9.57 5.65
CA PHE A 50 11.52 10.36 5.31
C PHE A 50 10.71 10.71 6.56
N LYS A 51 9.86 11.71 6.44
CA LYS A 51 9.02 12.19 7.53
C LYS A 51 7.54 11.96 7.20
N VAL A 52 6.79 11.52 8.19
CA VAL A 52 5.34 11.40 8.13
C VAL A 52 4.73 12.28 9.21
N VAL A 53 3.86 13.18 8.82
CA VAL A 53 3.08 14.01 9.72
C VAL A 53 1.63 13.51 9.73
N MET A 54 1.18 13.05 10.89
CA MET A 54 -0.16 12.55 11.10
C MET A 54 -1.00 13.61 11.81
N GLU A 55 -2.11 13.96 11.19
CA GLU A 55 -3.12 14.87 11.72
C GLU A 55 -4.44 14.12 11.92
N THR A 56 -4.93 14.09 13.15
CA THR A 56 -6.20 13.46 13.50
C THR A 56 -7.11 14.46 14.21
N PRO A 57 -8.42 14.36 14.08
CA PRO A 57 -9.33 15.17 14.87
C PRO A 57 -9.06 15.02 16.37
N ASN A 58 -9.05 16.13 17.09
CA ASN A 58 -8.98 16.16 18.55
C ASN A 58 -7.71 15.54 19.21
N ARG A 59 -6.60 15.41 18.48
CA ARG A 59 -5.32 14.95 19.02
C ARG A 59 -4.19 15.86 18.54
N PRO A 60 -3.13 16.02 19.35
CA PRO A 60 -1.92 16.70 18.90
C PRO A 60 -1.35 16.03 17.65
N LYS A 61 -0.84 16.84 16.72
CA LYS A 61 -0.10 16.39 15.56
C LYS A 61 1.04 15.47 15.99
N ARG A 62 1.22 14.35 15.29
CA ARG A 62 2.33 13.42 15.46
C ARG A 62 3.27 13.52 14.27
N THR A 63 4.53 13.76 14.55
CA THR A 63 5.58 13.73 13.54
C THR A 63 6.43 12.48 13.73
N SER A 64 6.54 11.66 12.69
CA SER A 64 7.38 10.48 12.68
C SER A 64 8.50 10.68 11.66
N THR A 65 9.76 10.57 12.09
CA THR A 65 10.92 10.49 11.18
C THR A 65 11.33 9.03 11.11
N ILE A 66 11.29 8.47 9.92
CA ILE A 66 11.55 7.06 9.65
C ILE A 66 12.82 6.95 8.81
N HIS A 67 13.76 6.14 9.26
CA HIS A 67 14.89 5.71 8.44
C HIS A 67 14.79 4.20 8.23
N VAL A 68 14.94 3.78 6.99
CA VAL A 68 15.05 2.38 6.59
C VAL A 68 16.36 2.17 5.84
N ASP A 69 17.06 1.10 6.17
CA ASP A 69 18.23 0.59 5.42
C ASP A 69 18.03 -0.93 5.31
N PHE A 70 17.40 -1.36 4.22
CA PHE A 70 17.07 -2.77 4.04
C PHE A 70 18.31 -3.67 3.87
N PRO A 71 19.36 -3.26 3.15
CA PRO A 71 20.62 -4.01 3.12
C PRO A 71 21.21 -4.29 4.50
N LYS A 72 21.15 -3.32 5.42
CA LYS A 72 21.64 -3.48 6.80
C LYS A 72 20.59 -3.99 7.77
N GLN A 73 19.36 -4.23 7.31
CA GLN A 73 18.21 -4.60 8.13
C GLN A 73 18.01 -3.64 9.32
N LEU A 74 18.26 -2.36 9.08
CA LEU A 74 18.14 -1.29 10.07
C LEU A 74 16.83 -0.53 9.86
N PHE A 75 16.13 -0.32 10.94
CA PHE A 75 14.97 0.57 11.02
C PHE A 75 15.13 1.50 12.21
N THR A 76 15.03 2.81 11.98
CA THR A 76 14.89 3.75 13.09
C THR A 76 13.61 4.56 12.94
N LEU A 77 13.04 4.91 14.07
CA LEU A 77 11.82 5.70 14.17
C LEU A 77 11.93 6.71 15.29
N THR A 78 11.86 7.99 14.96
CA THR A 78 11.66 9.07 15.93
C THR A 78 10.21 9.51 15.87
N VAL A 79 9.51 9.53 17.00
CA VAL A 79 8.12 10.01 17.10
C VAL A 79 8.09 11.22 18.04
N ALA A 80 7.77 12.38 17.49
CA ALA A 80 7.52 13.60 18.28
C ALA A 80 6.01 13.87 18.33
N GLN A 81 5.48 13.98 19.57
CA GLN A 81 4.07 14.30 19.83
C GLN A 81 3.94 15.07 21.15
N GLY A 82 3.46 16.32 21.09
CA GLY A 82 3.48 17.24 22.23
C GLY A 82 4.92 17.55 22.64
N GLU A 83 5.21 17.38 23.92
CA GLU A 83 6.56 17.63 24.50
C GLU A 83 7.46 16.39 24.50
N ASN A 84 6.94 15.25 24.08
CA ASN A 84 7.63 13.97 24.12
C ASN A 84 8.20 13.59 22.76
N THR A 85 9.44 13.10 22.79
CA THR A 85 10.10 12.49 21.65
C THR A 85 10.57 11.09 22.03
N SER A 86 10.00 10.07 21.40
CA SER A 86 10.48 8.70 21.53
C SER A 86 11.30 8.30 20.30
N PHE A 87 12.34 7.52 20.54
CA PHE A 87 13.19 6.97 19.49
C PHE A 87 13.28 5.46 19.63
N PHE A 88 13.22 4.76 18.49
CA PHE A 88 13.38 3.33 18.37
C PHE A 88 14.48 3.05 17.35
N ASN A 89 15.45 2.22 17.72
CA ASN A 89 16.46 1.70 16.81
C ASN A 89 16.35 0.17 16.80
N ILE A 90 15.92 -0.39 15.68
CA ILE A 90 15.60 -1.81 15.53
C ILE A 90 16.53 -2.42 14.50
N THR A 91 17.26 -3.44 14.92
CA THR A 91 18.05 -4.34 14.07
C THR A 91 17.65 -5.80 14.35
N PRO A 92 18.12 -6.79 13.59
CA PRO A 92 17.84 -8.19 13.91
C PRO A 92 18.29 -8.63 15.30
N ASN A 93 19.34 -8.00 15.82
CA ASN A 93 20.01 -8.42 17.07
C ASN A 93 19.87 -7.42 18.20
N SER A 94 19.27 -6.26 17.97
CA SER A 94 19.16 -5.24 19.02
C SER A 94 17.90 -4.38 18.85
N CYS A 95 17.46 -3.87 19.99
CA CYS A 95 16.38 -2.90 20.09
C CYS A 95 16.77 -1.89 21.18
N VAL A 96 16.99 -0.65 20.76
CA VAL A 96 17.26 0.46 21.68
C VAL A 96 16.09 1.43 21.62
N ILE A 97 15.64 1.88 22.79
CA ILE A 97 14.51 2.81 22.91
C ILE A 97 14.93 3.94 23.83
N THR A 98 14.67 5.18 23.40
CA THR A 98 14.83 6.34 24.28
C THR A 98 13.54 7.15 24.34
N LEU A 99 13.38 7.87 25.44
CA LEU A 99 12.39 8.92 25.65
C LEU A 99 13.13 10.20 26.02
N ASN A 100 12.93 11.26 25.20
CA ASN A 100 13.61 12.54 25.39
C ASN A 100 15.14 12.36 25.57
N ASP A 101 15.73 11.57 24.67
CA ASP A 101 17.16 11.20 24.60
C ASP A 101 17.69 10.34 25.77
N SER A 102 16.82 9.87 26.68
CA SER A 102 17.20 9.00 27.80
C SER A 102 16.72 7.58 27.61
N GLU A 103 17.59 6.59 27.87
CA GLU A 103 17.17 5.18 27.97
C GLU A 103 16.49 4.88 29.32
N ASN A 104 16.65 5.79 30.31
CA ASN A 104 16.01 5.67 31.60
C ASN A 104 14.70 6.47 31.61
N PHE A 105 13.58 5.78 31.58
CA PHE A 105 12.24 6.34 31.69
C PHE A 105 11.41 5.51 32.69
N SER A 106 10.35 6.12 33.24
CA SER A 106 9.48 5.46 34.22
C SER A 106 8.64 4.34 33.59
N GLU A 107 8.19 3.37 34.40
CA GLU A 107 7.24 2.35 33.93
C GLU A 107 5.92 2.99 33.50
N GLU A 108 5.50 4.10 34.11
CA GLU A 108 4.32 4.87 33.69
C GLU A 108 4.48 5.42 32.27
N ASP A 109 5.64 6.03 31.96
CA ASP A 109 5.94 6.53 30.62
C ASP A 109 6.03 5.39 29.60
N LYS A 110 6.64 4.27 30.00
CA LYS A 110 6.75 3.07 29.18
C LYS A 110 5.38 2.54 28.78
N GLU A 111 4.46 2.41 29.72
CA GLU A 111 3.10 1.97 29.44
C GLU A 111 2.32 3.00 28.61
N LYS A 112 2.32 4.25 29.03
CA LYS A 112 1.58 5.35 28.39
C LYS A 112 1.99 5.56 26.93
N MET A 113 3.30 5.50 26.66
CA MET A 113 3.87 5.76 25.33
C MET A 113 4.20 4.46 24.57
N ARG A 114 3.95 3.31 25.20
CA ARG A 114 4.21 1.98 24.59
C ARG A 114 5.66 1.80 24.16
N LEU A 115 6.60 2.14 25.06
CA LEU A 115 8.03 2.08 24.79
C LEU A 115 8.55 0.63 24.96
N THR A 116 8.24 -0.21 24.02
CA THR A 116 8.64 -1.63 24.01
C THR A 116 9.20 -2.03 22.66
N CYS A 117 10.08 -3.02 22.64
CA CYS A 117 10.64 -3.57 21.41
C CYS A 117 9.59 -4.22 20.52
N GLU A 118 8.57 -4.80 21.12
CA GLU A 118 7.39 -5.31 20.38
C GLU A 118 6.71 -4.17 19.60
N ARG A 119 6.49 -3.02 20.28
CA ARG A 119 5.94 -1.84 19.60
C ARG A 119 6.85 -1.32 18.50
N GLY A 120 8.17 -1.26 18.75
CA GLY A 120 9.16 -0.86 17.75
C GLY A 120 9.09 -1.75 16.50
N ASN A 121 9.05 -3.08 16.67
CA ASN A 121 8.89 -4.03 15.57
C ASN A 121 7.54 -3.87 14.86
N PHE A 122 6.46 -3.72 15.60
CA PHE A 122 5.14 -3.45 15.00
C PHE A 122 5.18 -2.17 14.14
N MET A 123 5.80 -1.10 14.62
CA MET A 123 5.89 0.16 13.85
C MET A 123 6.80 0.02 12.63
N LYS A 124 7.87 -0.78 12.72
CA LYS A 124 8.69 -1.14 11.57
C LYS A 124 7.84 -1.82 10.50
N ASP A 125 7.11 -2.87 10.87
CA ASP A 125 6.26 -3.61 9.94
C ASP A 125 5.15 -2.72 9.35
N TYR A 126 4.50 -1.89 10.19
CA TYR A 126 3.49 -0.92 9.78
C TYR A 126 4.01 0.06 8.72
N TYR A 127 5.14 0.75 8.99
CA TYR A 127 5.68 1.72 8.05
C TYR A 127 6.24 1.06 6.79
N THR A 128 6.96 -0.04 6.92
CA THR A 128 7.51 -0.74 5.76
C THR A 128 6.41 -1.34 4.90
N TYR A 129 5.29 -1.80 5.48
CA TYR A 129 4.15 -2.29 4.73
C TYR A 129 3.46 -1.15 3.96
N LEU A 130 2.94 -0.13 4.68
CA LEU A 130 2.12 0.92 4.06
C LEU A 130 2.90 1.78 3.04
N TYR A 131 4.17 2.04 3.29
CA TYR A 131 5.02 2.84 2.40
C TYR A 131 5.72 1.97 1.34
N GLY A 132 5.71 0.66 1.50
CA GLY A 132 6.18 -0.32 0.51
C GLY A 132 5.13 -0.85 -0.44
N LEU A 133 3.87 -0.45 -0.29
CA LEU A 133 2.83 -0.79 -1.26
C LEU A 133 3.05 -0.04 -2.59
N PRO A 134 2.83 -0.68 -3.77
CA PRO A 134 2.35 -2.05 -3.96
C PRO A 134 3.43 -3.14 -3.95
N MET A 135 4.74 -2.82 -3.85
CA MET A 135 5.84 -3.80 -3.88
C MET A 135 5.69 -4.90 -2.83
N LYS A 136 5.16 -4.56 -1.66
CA LYS A 136 4.89 -5.49 -0.55
C LYS A 136 3.88 -6.59 -0.87
N LEU A 137 3.08 -6.43 -1.93
CA LEU A 137 2.15 -7.47 -2.38
C LEU A 137 2.84 -8.67 -3.05
N ASN A 138 4.15 -8.57 -3.33
CA ASN A 138 4.98 -9.68 -3.78
C ASN A 138 5.65 -10.46 -2.64
N ASP A 139 5.46 -10.03 -1.39
CA ASP A 139 6.11 -10.70 -0.26
C ASP A 139 5.50 -12.08 0.01
N PRO A 140 6.30 -13.04 0.51
CA PRO A 140 5.82 -14.36 0.90
C PRO A 140 4.68 -14.28 1.92
N GLY A 141 3.64 -15.09 1.72
CA GLY A 141 2.45 -15.12 2.56
C GLY A 141 1.37 -14.13 2.15
N THR A 142 1.54 -13.42 1.02
CA THR A 142 0.47 -12.67 0.36
C THR A 142 -0.20 -13.54 -0.70
N HIS A 143 -1.52 -13.58 -0.72
CA HIS A 143 -2.33 -14.34 -1.67
C HIS A 143 -3.25 -13.39 -2.43
N LEU A 144 -2.99 -13.20 -3.72
CA LEU A 144 -3.85 -12.42 -4.60
C LEU A 144 -5.01 -13.28 -5.11
N ASP A 145 -6.23 -12.74 -5.08
CA ASP A 145 -7.37 -13.36 -5.75
C ASP A 145 -7.14 -13.28 -7.27
N PRO A 146 -7.22 -14.39 -8.00
CA PRO A 146 -7.06 -14.36 -9.47
C PRO A 146 -8.17 -13.60 -10.19
N ASN A 147 -9.32 -13.37 -9.52
CA ASN A 147 -10.45 -12.64 -10.07
C ASN A 147 -10.29 -11.15 -9.90
N ILE A 148 -9.84 -10.47 -10.94
CA ILE A 148 -9.76 -9.02 -10.99
C ILE A 148 -11.15 -8.42 -11.03
N GLN A 149 -11.36 -7.36 -10.29
CA GLN A 149 -12.61 -6.63 -10.24
C GLN A 149 -12.44 -5.25 -10.89
N THR A 150 -13.46 -4.78 -11.58
CA THR A 150 -13.63 -3.37 -11.91
C THR A 150 -14.66 -2.79 -10.95
N LYS A 151 -14.29 -1.76 -10.19
CA LYS A 151 -15.18 -1.12 -9.22
C LYS A 151 -15.20 0.39 -9.40
N THR A 152 -16.39 0.96 -9.30
CA THR A 152 -16.53 2.41 -9.12
C THR A 152 -16.46 2.72 -7.63
N PHE A 153 -15.52 3.57 -7.24
CA PHE A 153 -15.36 4.04 -5.87
C PHE A 153 -15.19 5.56 -5.84
N LYS A 154 -16.00 6.24 -5.02
CA LYS A 154 -16.04 7.73 -4.95
C LYS A 154 -16.14 8.41 -6.33
N GLY A 155 -16.90 7.80 -7.25
CA GLY A 155 -17.18 8.36 -8.58
C GLY A 155 -16.12 8.09 -9.66
N LYS A 156 -15.02 7.38 -9.34
CA LYS A 156 -13.99 6.95 -10.29
C LYS A 156 -13.98 5.44 -10.45
N GLU A 157 -13.72 4.96 -11.67
CA GLU A 157 -13.54 3.53 -11.96
C GLU A 157 -12.10 3.11 -11.71
N TYR A 158 -11.91 1.90 -11.15
CA TYR A 158 -10.63 1.31 -10.79
C TYR A 158 -10.54 -0.15 -11.20
N VAL A 159 -9.32 -0.59 -11.51
CA VAL A 159 -8.93 -2.00 -11.47
C VAL A 159 -8.57 -2.34 -10.03
N VAL A 160 -9.17 -3.43 -9.49
CA VAL A 160 -9.05 -3.75 -8.07
C VAL A 160 -8.50 -5.15 -7.87
N LEU A 161 -7.43 -5.25 -7.10
CA LEU A 161 -6.89 -6.50 -6.58
C LEU A 161 -7.41 -6.75 -5.16
N LYS A 162 -7.83 -7.98 -4.90
CA LYS A 162 -8.09 -8.49 -3.56
C LYS A 162 -6.88 -9.29 -3.08
N ALA A 163 -6.44 -9.06 -1.85
CA ALA A 163 -5.39 -9.82 -1.21
C ALA A 163 -5.82 -10.34 0.16
N THR A 164 -5.38 -11.54 0.47
CA THR A 164 -5.42 -12.15 1.81
C THR A 164 -4.02 -12.58 2.19
N TYR A 165 -3.82 -12.97 3.44
CA TYR A 165 -2.48 -13.26 3.96
C TYR A 165 -2.47 -14.56 4.75
N ASP A 166 -1.29 -15.17 4.85
CA ASP A 166 -1.05 -16.20 5.85
C ASP A 166 -1.36 -15.65 7.25
N ALA A 167 -1.95 -16.46 8.13
CA ALA A 167 -2.39 -16.04 9.47
C ALA A 167 -1.28 -15.39 10.33
N LYS A 168 0.00 -15.71 10.07
CA LYS A 168 1.18 -15.11 10.71
C LYS A 168 1.56 -13.73 10.14
N VAL A 169 1.06 -13.39 8.94
CA VAL A 169 1.33 -12.12 8.25
C VAL A 169 0.22 -11.11 8.51
N GLY A 170 -1.03 -11.54 8.36
CA GLY A 170 -2.20 -10.70 8.58
C GLY A 170 -3.49 -11.51 8.59
N LYS A 171 -4.55 -10.93 9.12
CA LYS A 171 -5.87 -11.57 9.20
C LYS A 171 -6.92 -10.85 8.36
N ASP A 172 -6.63 -9.62 7.96
CA ASP A 172 -7.57 -8.76 7.25
C ASP A 172 -7.62 -9.11 5.77
N THR A 173 -8.76 -8.86 5.16
CA THR A 173 -8.93 -8.89 3.71
C THR A 173 -8.70 -7.49 3.17
N TRP A 174 -7.80 -7.37 2.20
CA TRP A 174 -7.41 -6.10 1.60
C TRP A 174 -7.84 -5.99 0.14
N TYR A 175 -8.19 -4.77 -0.27
CA TYR A 175 -8.50 -4.37 -1.64
C TYR A 175 -7.61 -3.19 -2.03
N PHE A 176 -6.94 -3.30 -3.18
CA PHE A 176 -6.05 -2.28 -3.72
C PHE A 176 -6.62 -1.79 -5.03
N TYR A 177 -6.86 -0.49 -5.12
CA TYR A 177 -7.51 0.16 -6.23
C TYR A 177 -6.48 0.91 -7.07
N PHE A 178 -6.39 0.54 -8.32
CA PHE A 178 -5.43 1.10 -9.27
C PHE A 178 -6.15 1.85 -10.38
N ASP A 179 -5.61 3.00 -10.77
CA ASP A 179 -6.05 3.72 -11.95
C ASP A 179 -5.96 2.80 -13.19
N PRO A 180 -7.00 2.67 -14.01
CA PRO A 180 -7.04 1.68 -15.09
C PRO A 180 -6.07 1.98 -16.25
N VAL A 181 -5.54 3.21 -16.33
CA VAL A 181 -4.62 3.65 -17.39
C VAL A 181 -3.18 3.62 -16.91
N THR A 182 -2.90 4.25 -15.77
CA THR A 182 -1.54 4.43 -15.25
C THR A 182 -1.10 3.31 -14.32
N TYR A 183 -2.04 2.59 -13.71
CA TYR A 183 -1.83 1.63 -12.62
C TYR A 183 -1.25 2.25 -11.34
N ALA A 184 -1.37 3.57 -11.19
CA ALA A 184 -1.13 4.25 -9.92
C ALA A 184 -2.09 3.70 -8.85
N MET A 185 -1.57 3.37 -7.66
CA MET A 185 -2.41 2.98 -6.53
C MET A 185 -2.99 4.25 -5.91
N GLU A 186 -4.32 4.37 -5.89
CA GLU A 186 -5.02 5.56 -5.41
C GLU A 186 -5.91 5.31 -4.19
N VAL A 187 -6.27 4.05 -3.93
CA VAL A 187 -7.02 3.67 -2.73
C VAL A 187 -6.53 2.30 -2.27
N TYR A 188 -6.50 2.08 -0.98
CA TYR A 188 -6.56 0.74 -0.40
C TYR A 188 -7.60 0.70 0.71
N GLN A 189 -8.17 -0.48 0.90
CA GLN A 189 -9.28 -0.71 1.81
C GLN A 189 -9.09 -2.07 2.47
N PHE A 190 -9.38 -2.16 3.76
CA PHE A 190 -9.33 -3.44 4.44
C PHE A 190 -10.58 -3.69 5.27
N TYR A 191 -10.84 -4.97 5.51
CA TYR A 191 -11.91 -5.47 6.35
C TYR A 191 -11.37 -6.48 7.35
N HIS A 192 -11.75 -6.36 8.61
CA HIS A 192 -11.59 -7.44 9.58
C HIS A 192 -12.65 -8.53 9.34
N ASP A 193 -13.85 -8.12 8.95
CA ASP A 193 -14.97 -8.97 8.53
C ASP A 193 -15.78 -8.27 7.43
N GLU A 194 -15.68 -8.75 6.20
CA GLU A 194 -16.36 -8.15 5.04
C GLU A 194 -17.89 -8.09 5.23
N LEU A 195 -18.49 -9.10 5.91
CA LEU A 195 -19.94 -9.14 6.13
C LEU A 195 -20.41 -8.06 7.09
N LYS A 196 -19.55 -7.58 7.96
CA LYS A 196 -19.86 -6.49 8.90
C LYS A 196 -19.58 -5.11 8.32
N ASN A 197 -18.94 -5.04 7.13
CA ASN A 197 -18.46 -3.80 6.54
C ASN A 197 -17.61 -2.99 7.53
N ASP A 198 -16.84 -3.68 8.36
CA ASP A 198 -15.91 -3.07 9.30
C ASP A 198 -14.56 -2.74 8.62
N GLY A 199 -13.61 -2.19 9.40
CA GLY A 199 -12.32 -1.76 8.85
C GLY A 199 -12.37 -0.36 8.25
N GLU A 200 -11.42 -0.07 7.36
CA GLU A 200 -11.15 1.29 6.89
C GLU A 200 -10.81 1.29 5.39
N TYR A 201 -11.06 2.43 4.74
CA TYR A 201 -10.48 2.73 3.44
C TYR A 201 -9.61 3.98 3.54
N ILE A 202 -8.61 4.03 2.67
CA ILE A 202 -7.59 5.06 2.67
C ILE A 202 -7.48 5.64 1.26
N LEU A 203 -7.79 6.94 1.15
CA LEU A 203 -7.61 7.69 -0.08
C LEU A 203 -6.17 8.17 -0.18
N LEU A 204 -5.56 7.95 -1.32
CA LEU A 204 -4.18 8.31 -1.62
C LEU A 204 -4.18 9.47 -2.62
N ASP A 205 -3.38 10.50 -2.35
CA ASP A 205 -3.26 11.63 -3.26
C ASP A 205 -1.83 12.16 -3.32
N GLY A 206 -1.48 12.69 -4.49
CA GLY A 206 -0.15 13.18 -4.78
C GLY A 206 0.92 12.11 -4.75
N LEU A 207 2.14 12.48 -5.11
CA LEU A 207 3.30 11.59 -5.09
C LEU A 207 4.48 12.29 -4.43
N GLU A 208 5.26 11.53 -3.67
CA GLU A 208 6.56 11.92 -3.15
C GLU A 208 7.61 10.90 -3.62
N TYR A 209 8.82 11.35 -3.91
CA TYR A 209 9.88 10.50 -4.47
C TYR A 209 10.92 10.19 -3.40
N ILE A 210 10.88 8.99 -2.86
CA ILE A 210 11.78 8.50 -1.81
C ILE A 210 12.67 7.39 -2.39
N GLY A 211 13.98 7.60 -2.47
CA GLY A 211 14.89 6.61 -3.03
C GLY A 211 14.57 6.18 -4.47
N GLY A 212 13.96 7.08 -5.26
CA GLY A 212 13.52 6.79 -6.63
C GLY A 212 12.16 6.09 -6.74
N ILE A 213 11.51 5.81 -5.61
CA ILE A 213 10.18 5.17 -5.52
C ILE A 213 9.11 6.26 -5.45
N LYS A 214 8.05 6.13 -6.24
CA LYS A 214 6.87 7.00 -6.20
C LYS A 214 5.92 6.52 -5.11
N MET A 215 5.94 7.17 -3.97
CA MET A 215 5.05 6.86 -2.86
C MET A 215 3.89 7.86 -2.82
N PRO A 216 2.64 7.44 -2.53
CA PRO A 216 1.55 8.37 -2.28
C PRO A 216 1.93 9.38 -1.20
N LYS A 217 1.71 10.68 -1.47
CA LYS A 217 2.09 11.76 -0.56
C LYS A 217 1.15 11.85 0.64
N THR A 218 -0.15 11.76 0.40
CA THR A 218 -1.14 11.77 1.48
C THR A 218 -1.89 10.44 1.58
N ARG A 219 -2.30 10.11 2.79
CA ARG A 219 -3.15 8.96 3.13
C ARG A 219 -4.24 9.44 4.06
N ALA A 220 -5.45 9.63 3.51
CA ALA A 220 -6.62 10.06 4.29
C ALA A 220 -7.47 8.85 4.66
N TRP A 221 -7.62 8.61 5.95
CA TRP A 221 -8.22 7.43 6.56
C TRP A 221 -9.69 7.65 6.89
N TYR A 222 -10.54 6.69 6.53
CA TYR A 222 -11.97 6.71 6.80
C TYR A 222 -12.47 5.33 7.23
N THR A 223 -13.49 5.29 8.08
CA THR A 223 -14.17 4.02 8.37
C THR A 223 -15.02 3.56 7.18
N ASN A 224 -15.05 2.24 6.92
CA ASN A 224 -15.87 1.68 5.84
C ASN A 224 -17.37 1.93 6.04
N LYS A 225 -17.84 1.69 7.26
CA LYS A 225 -19.27 1.65 7.57
C LYS A 225 -19.95 3.02 7.59
N GLU A 226 -19.25 4.03 8.15
CA GLU A 226 -19.84 5.34 8.44
C GLU A 226 -19.23 6.47 7.60
N ASP A 227 -18.26 6.13 6.76
CA ASP A 227 -17.50 7.14 5.97
C ASP A 227 -16.88 8.23 6.87
N LYS A 228 -16.58 7.88 8.12
CA LYS A 228 -16.08 8.81 9.12
C LYS A 228 -14.59 9.04 8.93
N TYR A 229 -14.19 10.30 8.77
CA TYR A 229 -12.80 10.70 8.71
C TYR A 229 -12.07 10.44 10.04
N LEU A 230 -10.90 9.81 9.96
CA LEU A 230 -10.07 9.43 11.11
C LEU A 230 -8.80 10.27 11.21
N GLY A 231 -8.27 10.71 10.08
CA GLY A 231 -7.03 11.48 10.04
C GLY A 231 -6.33 11.40 8.69
N THR A 232 -5.25 12.16 8.54
CA THR A 232 -4.42 12.17 7.34
C THR A 232 -2.95 12.07 7.72
N ASP A 233 -2.25 11.14 7.08
CA ASP A 233 -0.79 11.08 7.07
C ASP A 233 -0.28 11.81 5.83
N THR A 234 0.69 12.72 6.02
CA THR A 234 1.40 13.40 4.93
C THR A 234 2.87 13.03 4.95
N LEU A 235 3.34 12.50 3.83
CA LEU A 235 4.73 12.11 3.59
C LEU A 235 5.56 13.29 3.11
N PHE A 236 6.78 13.43 3.63
CA PHE A 236 7.77 14.39 3.20
C PHE A 236 9.12 13.70 2.99
N LYS A 237 9.76 14.00 1.89
CA LYS A 237 11.17 13.69 1.67
C LYS A 237 12.04 14.52 2.62
N LEU A 238 13.10 13.94 3.16
CA LEU A 238 14.15 14.61 3.94
C LEU A 238 15.46 14.65 3.16
#